data_7c3aaf7b47461b45f72d0ae44c4a45b9
#
_entry.id   7c3aaf7b47461b45f72d0ae44c4a45b9
#
_cell.length_a   1.000
_cell.length_b   1.000
_cell.length_c   1.000
_cell.angle_alpha   90.00
_cell.angle_beta   90.00
_cell.angle_gamma   90.00
#
_symmetry.space_group_name_H-M   'P 1'
#
loop_
_entity.id
_entity.type
_entity.pdbx_description
1 polymer ?
#
loop_
_entity_poly.entity_id
_entity_poly.type
_entity_poly.pdbx_seq_one_letter_code
_entity_poly.pdbx_strand_id
1 'polypeptide(L)'
;MITGLEARAARRRLARHGGGPDFAARPRPAESPGADGVPQIEHIVILMMENHSYDNYLGMLAGRGDGLAVDAGEPTAVNPDSAGKPVRLTHAGSTVQQKQVPSQSWAASHIQWHNGGCDGFVASAEQTSPGLDANAGMCYWTEADLPFYYGLARTFPLATRWFSSCLGPTFPNRRFLIAGTANGLIDDVPFGMIDYPAKGTIFDLLELHGISWRNYYGLPPGRIGWRRLSHAHGLNYLRVLGAALAGLVPGLADSMLSKLQVTADLYPLGLLRSLSHLAPMSRFWAAARRGRLPAVSIVDPDFRRCSE
;
A
#
# COMPACT_ATOMS: atom_id res chain seq x y z
N MET A 1 -0.53 25.86 -5.40
CA MET A 1 0.88 26.24 -5.20
C MET A 1 1.24 25.94 -3.75
N ILE A 2 2.29 25.17 -3.54
CA ILE A 2 2.86 24.97 -2.20
C ILE A 2 3.51 26.28 -1.77
N THR A 3 3.25 26.72 -0.57
CA THR A 3 3.76 27.99 -0.06
C THR A 3 5.26 27.87 0.21
N GLY A 4 5.99 28.99 0.10
CA GLY A 4 7.42 29.02 0.46
C GLY A 4 7.70 28.60 1.91
N LEU A 5 6.68 28.63 2.78
CA LEU A 5 6.74 28.15 4.16
C LEU A 5 6.81 26.61 4.22
N GLU A 6 6.04 25.88 3.40
CA GLU A 6 6.05 24.42 3.34
C GLU A 6 7.39 23.89 2.84
N ALA A 7 7.95 24.49 1.80
CA ALA A 7 9.29 24.16 1.30
C ALA A 7 10.39 24.42 2.34
N ARG A 8 10.32 25.53 3.10
CA ARG A 8 11.24 25.81 4.21
C ARG A 8 11.10 24.80 5.34
N ALA A 9 9.86 24.40 5.67
CA ALA A 9 9.62 23.38 6.68
C ALA A 9 10.18 22.01 6.24
N ALA A 10 10.00 21.62 4.98
CA ALA A 10 10.59 20.40 4.42
C ALA A 10 12.12 20.41 4.51
N ARG A 11 12.79 21.50 4.12
CA ARG A 11 14.26 21.65 4.25
C ARG A 11 14.72 21.51 5.70
N ARG A 12 13.99 22.07 6.67
CA ARG A 12 14.33 21.94 8.09
C ARG A 12 14.16 20.50 8.60
N ARG A 13 13.12 19.78 8.15
CA ARG A 13 12.92 18.37 8.50
C ARG A 13 14.08 17.52 7.98
N LEU A 14 14.42 17.65 6.70
CA LEU A 14 15.53 16.93 6.08
C LEU A 14 16.87 17.21 6.78
N ALA A 15 17.14 18.45 7.12
CA ALA A 15 18.35 18.84 7.83
C ALA A 15 18.44 18.25 9.25
N ARG A 16 17.32 18.15 9.99
CA ARG A 16 17.29 17.58 11.35
C ARG A 16 17.58 16.09 11.40
N HIS A 17 17.25 15.37 10.33
CA HIS A 17 17.43 13.93 10.24
C HIS A 17 18.76 13.51 9.57
N GLY A 18 19.73 14.43 9.47
CA GLY A 18 21.12 14.14 9.08
C GLY A 18 21.34 13.77 7.62
N GLY A 19 20.35 13.93 6.75
CA GLY A 19 20.51 13.56 5.36
C GLY A 19 19.58 14.34 4.44
N GLY A 20 20.13 15.10 3.53
CA GLY A 20 19.43 15.47 2.31
C GLY A 20 19.29 14.26 1.38
N PRO A 21 18.35 14.28 0.43
CA PRO A 21 18.24 13.24 -0.59
C PRO A 21 19.57 13.08 -1.32
N ASP A 22 19.96 11.84 -1.56
CA ASP A 22 21.12 11.54 -2.40
C ASP A 22 20.74 11.75 -3.87
N PHE A 23 20.96 12.96 -4.35
CA PHE A 23 20.66 13.33 -5.73
C PHE A 23 21.60 12.67 -6.74
N ALA A 24 22.73 12.11 -6.31
CA ALA A 24 23.63 11.38 -7.19
C ALA A 24 23.05 10.06 -7.67
N ALA A 25 22.15 9.47 -6.89
CA ALA A 25 21.44 8.22 -7.24
C ALA A 25 20.24 8.44 -8.19
N ARG A 26 19.99 9.65 -8.67
CA ARG A 26 18.88 9.93 -9.59
C ARG A 26 19.10 9.31 -10.98
N PRO A 27 18.01 8.94 -11.69
CA PRO A 27 18.12 8.46 -13.07
C PRO A 27 18.82 9.45 -14.02
N ARG A 28 18.73 10.75 -13.72
CA ARG A 28 19.36 11.85 -14.48
C ARG A 28 20.16 12.76 -13.52
N PRO A 29 21.33 12.32 -13.05
CA PRO A 29 22.07 13.04 -12.03
C PRO A 29 22.62 14.41 -12.51
N ALA A 30 22.77 14.59 -13.81
CA ALA A 30 23.24 15.84 -14.40
C ALA A 30 22.16 16.95 -14.45
N GLU A 31 20.89 16.60 -14.30
CA GLU A 31 19.80 17.58 -14.29
C GLU A 31 19.60 18.16 -12.88
N SER A 32 19.10 19.39 -12.81
CA SER A 32 18.75 19.99 -11.54
C SER A 32 17.67 19.19 -10.81
N PRO A 33 17.74 19.06 -9.47
CA PRO A 33 16.64 18.44 -8.70
C PRO A 33 15.31 19.15 -8.97
N GLY A 34 14.26 18.37 -9.26
CA GLY A 34 12.94 18.90 -9.60
C GLY A 34 12.78 19.34 -11.06
N ALA A 35 13.80 19.11 -11.91
CA ALA A 35 13.64 19.31 -13.35
C ALA A 35 12.54 18.37 -13.88
N ASP A 36 11.59 18.92 -14.64
CA ASP A 36 10.53 18.16 -15.25
C ASP A 36 11.05 17.48 -16.52
N GLY A 37 11.28 16.17 -16.41
CA GLY A 37 11.76 15.34 -17.54
C GLY A 37 10.65 14.80 -18.43
N VAL A 38 9.38 14.98 -18.05
CA VAL A 38 8.21 14.47 -18.80
C VAL A 38 7.05 15.49 -18.71
N PRO A 39 7.21 16.69 -19.29
CA PRO A 39 6.26 17.79 -19.13
C PRO A 39 4.86 17.49 -19.68
N GLN A 40 4.71 16.43 -20.47
CA GLN A 40 3.41 15.96 -20.97
C GLN A 40 2.55 15.28 -19.89
N ILE A 41 3.15 14.90 -18.76
CA ILE A 41 2.45 14.27 -17.63
C ILE A 41 2.24 15.31 -16.54
N GLU A 42 1.04 15.85 -16.47
CA GLU A 42 0.66 16.86 -15.46
C GLU A 42 0.22 16.23 -14.14
N HIS A 43 -0.30 15.00 -14.18
CA HIS A 43 -0.86 14.32 -13.02
C HIS A 43 -0.38 12.87 -12.94
N ILE A 44 0.16 12.49 -11.78
CA ILE A 44 0.51 11.12 -11.43
C ILE A 44 -0.46 10.65 -10.34
N VAL A 45 -1.22 9.60 -10.62
CA VAL A 45 -2.13 8.99 -9.66
C VAL A 45 -1.59 7.62 -9.28
N ILE A 46 -1.26 7.43 -8.01
CA ILE A 46 -0.80 6.17 -7.45
C ILE A 46 -2.00 5.54 -6.72
N LEU A 47 -2.53 4.47 -7.29
CA LEU A 47 -3.54 3.63 -6.66
C LEU A 47 -2.86 2.35 -6.20
N MET A 48 -2.63 2.21 -4.91
CA MET A 48 -2.00 1.03 -4.35
C MET A 48 -3.09 0.10 -3.79
N MET A 49 -3.45 -0.89 -4.60
CA MET A 49 -4.22 -2.05 -4.18
C MET A 49 -3.26 -3.16 -3.76
N GLU A 50 -3.70 -4.08 -2.92
CA GLU A 50 -2.82 -5.08 -2.32
C GLU A 50 -3.55 -6.38 -2.01
N ASN A 51 -2.80 -7.32 -1.38
CA ASN A 51 -3.26 -8.60 -0.85
C ASN A 51 -3.49 -9.71 -1.89
N HIS A 52 -3.28 -9.44 -3.18
CA HIS A 52 -3.38 -10.46 -4.22
C HIS A 52 -2.09 -10.55 -5.03
N SER A 53 -1.62 -11.77 -5.27
CA SER A 53 -0.47 -12.01 -6.12
C SER A 53 -0.84 -11.86 -7.61
N TYR A 54 0.20 -11.71 -8.43
CA TYR A 54 0.05 -11.77 -9.89
C TYR A 54 -0.65 -13.05 -10.33
N ASP A 55 -0.22 -14.20 -9.82
CA ASP A 55 -0.77 -15.50 -10.18
C ASP A 55 -2.23 -15.66 -9.78
N ASN A 56 -2.63 -15.08 -8.65
CA ASN A 56 -4.02 -15.12 -8.21
C ASN A 56 -4.94 -14.33 -9.17
N TYR A 57 -4.53 -13.11 -9.60
CA TYR A 57 -5.33 -12.24 -10.46
C TYR A 57 -5.12 -12.53 -11.94
N LEU A 58 -3.88 -12.58 -12.38
CA LEU A 58 -3.46 -12.57 -13.78
C LEU A 58 -2.66 -13.81 -14.20
N GLY A 59 -2.56 -14.81 -13.29
CA GLY A 59 -1.83 -16.03 -13.60
C GLY A 59 -2.31 -16.78 -14.85
N MET A 60 -3.58 -16.63 -15.19
CA MET A 60 -4.21 -17.20 -16.39
C MET A 60 -4.15 -16.26 -17.61
N LEU A 61 -3.45 -15.13 -17.52
CA LEU A 61 -3.32 -14.19 -18.65
C LEU A 61 -2.34 -14.74 -19.70
N ALA A 62 -2.89 -15.30 -20.75
CA ALA A 62 -2.09 -15.89 -21.83
C ALA A 62 -1.22 -14.86 -22.58
N GLY A 63 0.01 -15.24 -22.87
CA GLY A 63 0.92 -14.49 -23.73
C GLY A 63 1.55 -13.25 -23.11
N ARG A 64 1.36 -12.99 -21.82
CA ARG A 64 1.97 -11.87 -21.10
C ARG A 64 2.42 -12.28 -19.70
N GLY A 65 3.69 -12.02 -19.42
CA GLY A 65 4.29 -12.28 -18.11
C GLY A 65 4.58 -13.75 -17.81
N ASP A 66 5.05 -13.99 -16.59
CA ASP A 66 5.36 -15.31 -16.07
C ASP A 66 4.13 -15.81 -15.27
N GLY A 67 3.06 -16.16 -15.97
CA GLY A 67 1.84 -16.68 -15.36
C GLY A 67 1.95 -18.12 -14.91
N LEU A 68 0.81 -18.70 -14.57
CA LEU A 68 0.70 -20.10 -14.16
C LEU A 68 1.03 -21.02 -15.34
N ALA A 69 1.74 -22.11 -15.06
CA ALA A 69 1.86 -23.19 -16.00
C ALA A 69 0.52 -23.91 -16.13
N VAL A 70 0.06 -24.11 -17.37
CA VAL A 70 -1.27 -24.64 -17.70
C VAL A 70 -1.13 -25.90 -18.54
N ASP A 71 -1.87 -26.95 -18.19
CA ASP A 71 -2.05 -28.17 -18.99
C ASP A 71 -3.53 -28.43 -19.18
N ALA A 72 -3.94 -28.72 -20.41
CA ALA A 72 -5.32 -28.93 -20.81
C ALA A 72 -6.32 -27.84 -20.32
N GLY A 73 -5.84 -26.58 -20.17
CA GLY A 73 -6.66 -25.45 -19.70
C GLY A 73 -6.67 -25.24 -18.18
N GLU A 74 -6.06 -26.13 -17.42
CA GLU A 74 -6.00 -26.06 -15.96
C GLU A 74 -4.60 -25.77 -15.43
N PRO A 75 -4.43 -24.95 -14.36
CA PRO A 75 -3.14 -24.73 -13.73
C PRO A 75 -2.56 -26.01 -13.14
N THR A 76 -1.24 -26.20 -13.31
CA THR A 76 -0.53 -27.39 -12.80
C THR A 76 0.14 -27.17 -11.47
N ALA A 77 0.19 -25.93 -10.97
CA ALA A 77 0.88 -25.59 -9.73
C ALA A 77 0.28 -26.31 -8.50
N VAL A 78 1.18 -26.73 -7.63
CA VAL A 78 0.85 -27.41 -6.38
C VAL A 78 1.72 -26.87 -5.23
N ASN A 79 1.16 -26.88 -4.02
CA ASN A 79 1.92 -26.65 -2.79
C ASN A 79 1.65 -27.81 -1.84
N PRO A 80 2.63 -28.28 -1.04
CA PRO A 80 2.39 -29.29 -0.05
C PRO A 80 1.64 -28.70 1.16
N ASP A 81 0.77 -29.51 1.77
CA ASP A 81 0.28 -29.24 3.12
C ASP A 81 1.35 -29.57 4.18
N SER A 82 1.03 -29.37 5.46
CA SER A 82 1.97 -29.67 6.56
C SER A 82 2.33 -31.15 6.68
N ALA A 83 1.55 -32.05 6.06
CA ALA A 83 1.83 -33.49 6.00
C ALA A 83 2.59 -33.89 4.72
N GLY A 84 2.93 -32.93 3.84
CA GLY A 84 3.59 -33.16 2.56
C GLY A 84 2.66 -33.62 1.44
N LYS A 85 1.34 -33.62 1.63
CA LYS A 85 0.39 -33.98 0.59
C LYS A 85 0.22 -32.80 -0.39
N PRO A 86 0.28 -33.02 -1.72
CA PRO A 86 0.14 -31.96 -2.70
C PRO A 86 -1.29 -31.41 -2.73
N VAL A 87 -1.41 -30.09 -2.62
CA VAL A 87 -2.65 -29.31 -2.79
C VAL A 87 -2.55 -28.55 -4.10
N ARG A 88 -3.51 -28.70 -4.98
CA ARG A 88 -3.56 -28.02 -6.28
C ARG A 88 -4.23 -26.67 -6.18
N LEU A 89 -3.88 -25.76 -7.09
CA LEU A 89 -4.66 -24.55 -7.29
C LEU A 89 -6.11 -24.90 -7.69
N THR A 90 -7.04 -24.08 -7.17
CA THR A 90 -8.46 -24.18 -7.49
C THR A 90 -9.01 -22.88 -8.04
N HIS A 91 -9.92 -22.96 -9.00
CA HIS A 91 -10.64 -21.79 -9.48
C HIS A 91 -11.51 -21.22 -8.34
N ALA A 92 -11.36 -19.96 -8.03
CA ALA A 92 -12.13 -19.29 -6.98
C ALA A 92 -13.58 -19.08 -7.45
N GLY A 93 -14.54 -19.61 -6.69
CA GLY A 93 -15.97 -19.54 -7.05
C GLY A 93 -16.62 -18.19 -6.85
N SER A 94 -15.89 -17.18 -6.33
CA SER A 94 -16.41 -15.85 -6.05
C SER A 94 -15.28 -14.81 -6.03
N THR A 95 -15.60 -13.61 -6.51
CA THR A 95 -14.76 -12.41 -6.38
C THR A 95 -15.18 -11.55 -5.18
N VAL A 96 -16.12 -12.01 -4.37
CA VAL A 96 -16.52 -11.32 -3.15
C VAL A 96 -15.50 -11.59 -2.06
N GLN A 97 -15.09 -10.55 -1.35
CA GLN A 97 -14.17 -10.64 -0.23
C GLN A 97 -14.57 -11.74 0.76
N GLN A 98 -13.65 -12.61 1.08
CA GLN A 98 -13.85 -13.68 2.05
C GLN A 98 -13.76 -13.12 3.47
N LYS A 99 -14.50 -13.73 4.40
CA LYS A 99 -14.47 -13.36 5.82
C LYS A 99 -13.14 -13.69 6.49
N GLN A 100 -12.46 -14.70 5.98
CA GLN A 100 -11.14 -15.13 6.45
C GLN A 100 -10.17 -15.14 5.29
N VAL A 101 -8.96 -14.65 5.52
CA VAL A 101 -7.89 -14.54 4.52
C VAL A 101 -6.61 -15.15 5.09
N PRO A 102 -5.70 -15.65 4.24
CA PRO A 102 -4.38 -16.07 4.68
C PRO A 102 -3.64 -14.96 5.42
N SER A 103 -2.89 -15.31 6.45
CA SER A 103 -2.10 -14.34 7.19
C SER A 103 -1.01 -13.72 6.29
N GLN A 104 -0.87 -12.40 6.38
CA GLN A 104 0.14 -11.61 5.69
C GLN A 104 1.26 -11.14 6.63
N SER A 105 1.28 -11.67 7.86
CA SER A 105 2.31 -11.33 8.83
C SER A 105 3.71 -11.64 8.31
N TRP A 106 4.72 -11.03 8.90
CA TRP A 106 6.12 -11.33 8.62
C TRP A 106 6.42 -12.84 8.69
N ALA A 107 5.98 -13.51 9.76
CA ALA A 107 6.18 -14.95 9.94
C ALA A 107 5.47 -15.76 8.84
N ALA A 108 4.21 -15.46 8.53
CA ALA A 108 3.47 -16.14 7.49
C ALA A 108 4.12 -15.98 6.11
N SER A 109 4.55 -14.77 5.76
CA SER A 109 5.22 -14.50 4.49
C SER A 109 6.54 -15.25 4.34
N HIS A 110 7.29 -15.45 5.43
CA HIS A 110 8.53 -16.23 5.41
C HIS A 110 8.27 -17.73 5.28
N ILE A 111 7.19 -18.25 5.88
CA ILE A 111 6.76 -19.65 5.66
C ILE A 111 6.37 -19.83 4.19
N GLN A 112 5.59 -18.90 3.61
CA GLN A 112 5.15 -18.94 2.20
C GLN A 112 6.33 -18.94 1.24
N TRP A 113 7.29 -18.06 1.49
CA TRP A 113 8.52 -17.96 0.69
C TRP A 113 9.43 -19.19 0.78
N HIS A 114 9.49 -19.85 1.92
CA HIS A 114 10.22 -21.09 2.19
C HIS A 114 11.62 -21.11 1.57
N ASN A 115 12.47 -20.13 1.94
CA ASN A 115 13.84 -19.97 1.43
C ASN A 115 13.97 -19.91 -0.11
N GLY A 116 12.97 -19.40 -0.80
CA GLY A 116 12.94 -19.27 -2.26
C GLY A 116 12.18 -20.37 -2.99
N GLY A 117 11.69 -21.39 -2.29
CA GLY A 117 10.88 -22.46 -2.87
C GLY A 117 9.49 -22.00 -3.28
N CYS A 118 8.96 -20.99 -2.57
CA CYS A 118 7.59 -20.46 -2.78
C CYS A 118 6.52 -21.56 -2.75
N ASP A 119 6.73 -22.57 -1.91
CA ASP A 119 5.87 -23.75 -1.78
C ASP A 119 5.24 -23.91 -0.39
N GLY A 120 5.31 -22.87 0.45
CA GLY A 120 4.80 -22.87 1.81
C GLY A 120 3.42 -22.22 1.99
N PHE A 121 2.65 -21.94 0.94
CA PHE A 121 1.38 -21.21 1.07
C PHE A 121 0.32 -21.99 1.86
N VAL A 122 0.16 -23.29 1.60
CA VAL A 122 -0.78 -24.16 2.32
C VAL A 122 -0.34 -24.33 3.77
N ALA A 123 0.93 -24.68 4.00
CA ALA A 123 1.48 -24.83 5.34
C ALA A 123 1.38 -23.53 6.17
N SER A 124 1.58 -22.37 5.55
CA SER A 124 1.36 -21.06 6.19
C SER A 124 -0.09 -20.87 6.61
N ALA A 125 -1.05 -21.18 5.74
CA ALA A 125 -2.47 -21.05 6.06
C ALA A 125 -2.86 -21.94 7.26
N GLU A 126 -2.42 -23.19 7.29
CA GLU A 126 -2.66 -24.13 8.39
C GLU A 126 -2.08 -23.64 9.72
N GLN A 127 -0.85 -23.06 9.69
CA GLN A 127 -0.14 -22.66 10.91
C GLN A 127 -0.58 -21.29 11.45
N THR A 128 -0.93 -20.35 10.57
CA THR A 128 -1.10 -18.94 10.95
C THR A 128 -2.53 -18.46 10.86
N SER A 129 -3.43 -19.22 10.26
CA SER A 129 -4.84 -18.87 10.06
C SER A 129 -5.77 -20.04 10.46
N PRO A 130 -5.83 -20.41 11.74
CA PRO A 130 -6.65 -21.54 12.18
C PRO A 130 -8.12 -21.41 11.75
N GLY A 131 -8.65 -22.49 11.15
CA GLY A 131 -10.03 -22.53 10.66
C GLY A 131 -10.24 -21.94 9.27
N LEU A 132 -9.18 -21.41 8.63
CA LEU A 132 -9.20 -21.08 7.21
C LEU A 132 -9.11 -22.39 6.40
N ASP A 133 -9.85 -22.45 5.29
CA ASP A 133 -9.59 -23.48 4.28
C ASP A 133 -8.15 -23.31 3.77
N ALA A 134 -7.34 -24.36 3.91
CA ALA A 134 -5.95 -24.36 3.46
C ALA A 134 -5.81 -24.00 1.97
N ASN A 135 -6.83 -24.28 1.18
CA ASN A 135 -6.89 -23.90 -0.23
C ASN A 135 -7.10 -22.39 -0.48
N ALA A 136 -7.46 -21.60 0.53
CA ALA A 136 -7.71 -20.16 0.35
C ALA A 136 -6.48 -19.40 -0.19
N GLY A 137 -5.26 -19.86 0.14
CA GLY A 137 -4.02 -19.37 -0.44
C GLY A 137 -3.64 -19.95 -1.80
N MET A 138 -4.43 -20.92 -2.30
CA MET A 138 -4.18 -21.66 -3.53
C MET A 138 -5.38 -21.54 -4.49
N CYS A 139 -5.77 -20.30 -4.77
CA CYS A 139 -6.86 -20.02 -5.69
C CYS A 139 -6.42 -19.04 -6.79
N TYR A 140 -7.12 -19.08 -7.91
CA TYR A 140 -6.92 -18.19 -9.03
C TYR A 140 -8.24 -17.73 -9.63
N TRP A 141 -8.20 -16.60 -10.34
CA TRP A 141 -9.29 -16.08 -11.16
C TRP A 141 -8.92 -16.07 -12.64
N THR A 142 -9.96 -16.03 -13.44
CA THR A 142 -9.85 -15.95 -14.90
C THR A 142 -10.34 -14.59 -15.42
N GLU A 143 -10.24 -14.39 -16.72
CA GLU A 143 -10.82 -13.21 -17.38
C GLU A 143 -12.33 -13.09 -17.18
N ALA A 144 -13.03 -14.21 -17.09
CA ALA A 144 -14.48 -14.22 -16.86
C ALA A 144 -14.85 -13.67 -15.47
N ASP A 145 -13.97 -13.86 -14.49
CA ASP A 145 -14.17 -13.36 -13.12
C ASP A 145 -13.74 -11.90 -12.97
N LEU A 146 -12.62 -11.53 -13.60
CA LEU A 146 -11.96 -10.22 -13.48
C LEU A 146 -11.79 -9.50 -14.83
N PRO A 147 -12.87 -9.28 -15.62
CA PRO A 147 -12.76 -8.74 -16.99
C PRO A 147 -12.12 -7.35 -17.03
N PHE A 148 -12.34 -6.54 -16.01
CA PHE A 148 -11.73 -5.19 -15.91
C PHE A 148 -10.21 -5.26 -15.78
N TYR A 149 -9.68 -6.10 -14.89
CA TYR A 149 -8.24 -6.24 -14.68
C TYR A 149 -7.54 -6.86 -15.89
N TYR A 150 -8.14 -7.86 -16.52
CA TYR A 150 -7.64 -8.45 -17.75
C TYR A 150 -7.65 -7.44 -18.90
N GLY A 151 -8.70 -6.62 -19.03
CA GLY A 151 -8.77 -5.54 -19.99
C GLY A 151 -7.67 -4.49 -19.78
N LEU A 152 -7.42 -4.07 -18.52
CA LEU A 152 -6.30 -3.19 -18.20
C LEU A 152 -4.95 -3.82 -18.56
N ALA A 153 -4.73 -5.07 -18.15
CA ALA A 153 -3.48 -5.78 -18.39
C ALA A 153 -3.17 -5.98 -19.87
N ARG A 154 -4.19 -6.07 -20.73
CA ARG A 154 -4.02 -6.17 -22.19
C ARG A 154 -3.79 -4.82 -22.86
N THR A 155 -4.35 -3.76 -22.29
CA THR A 155 -4.34 -2.42 -22.92
C THR A 155 -3.13 -1.59 -22.53
N PHE A 156 -2.68 -1.71 -21.28
CA PHE A 156 -1.64 -0.86 -20.71
C PHE A 156 -0.36 -1.65 -20.41
N PRO A 157 0.78 -0.98 -20.18
CA PRO A 157 1.98 -1.63 -19.66
C PRO A 157 1.71 -2.41 -18.39
N LEU A 158 2.23 -3.63 -18.31
CA LEU A 158 2.09 -4.54 -17.18
C LEU A 158 3.46 -4.91 -16.64
N ALA A 159 3.70 -4.60 -15.36
CA ALA A 159 4.92 -5.00 -14.66
C ALA A 159 4.73 -6.44 -14.13
N THR A 160 5.23 -7.43 -14.86
CA THR A 160 5.02 -8.84 -14.55
C THR A 160 5.94 -9.39 -13.47
N ARG A 161 7.01 -8.65 -13.12
CA ARG A 161 7.99 -8.98 -12.07
C ARG A 161 8.10 -7.87 -11.04
N TRP A 162 6.94 -7.42 -10.54
CA TRP A 162 6.88 -6.46 -9.45
C TRP A 162 6.79 -7.21 -8.13
N PHE A 163 7.86 -7.18 -7.36
CA PHE A 163 7.95 -7.87 -6.08
C PHE A 163 7.77 -6.91 -4.91
N SER A 164 7.28 -7.43 -3.78
CA SER A 164 7.25 -6.72 -2.52
C SER A 164 8.66 -6.35 -2.09
N SER A 165 8.82 -5.19 -1.48
CA SER A 165 10.12 -4.72 -0.98
C SER A 165 10.58 -5.48 0.26
N CYS A 166 9.64 -6.05 1.02
CA CYS A 166 9.92 -6.97 2.11
C CYS A 166 8.85 -8.06 2.18
N LEU A 167 9.24 -9.23 2.71
CA LEU A 167 8.34 -10.35 2.98
C LEU A 167 7.57 -10.08 4.27
N GLY A 168 6.52 -9.30 4.18
CA GLY A 168 5.75 -8.85 5.32
C GLY A 168 4.47 -8.12 4.90
N PRO A 169 3.76 -7.58 5.88
CA PRO A 169 2.43 -7.02 5.67
C PRO A 169 2.44 -5.65 4.98
N THR A 170 1.29 -5.02 4.95
CA THR A 170 0.95 -3.79 4.23
C THR A 170 1.86 -2.61 4.56
N PHE A 171 2.06 -2.28 5.84
CA PHE A 171 2.72 -1.02 6.20
C PHE A 171 4.20 -0.99 5.94
N PRO A 172 4.99 -2.02 6.23
CA PRO A 172 6.36 -2.06 5.79
C PRO A 172 6.51 -1.81 4.29
N ASN A 173 5.70 -2.47 3.46
CA ASN A 173 5.75 -2.31 2.01
C ASN A 173 5.32 -0.91 1.55
N ARG A 174 4.30 -0.32 2.17
CA ARG A 174 3.91 1.09 1.89
C ARG A 174 4.95 2.08 2.38
N ARG A 175 5.66 1.82 3.49
CA ARG A 175 6.81 2.63 3.90
C ARG A 175 7.91 2.60 2.86
N PHE A 176 8.19 1.44 2.24
CA PHE A 176 9.13 1.36 1.12
C PHE A 176 8.69 2.21 -0.06
N LEU A 177 7.41 2.23 -0.40
CA LEU A 177 6.88 3.09 -1.47
C LEU A 177 7.21 4.57 -1.25
N ILE A 178 7.09 5.07 -0.03
CA ILE A 178 7.23 6.49 0.26
C ILE A 178 8.61 6.93 0.73
N ALA A 179 9.48 6.00 1.14
CA ALA A 179 10.78 6.33 1.72
C ALA A 179 11.93 5.42 1.27
N GLY A 180 11.68 4.35 0.51
CA GLY A 180 12.70 3.37 0.15
C GLY A 180 13.20 2.53 1.33
N THR A 181 12.53 2.60 2.47
CA THR A 181 12.84 1.83 3.70
C THR A 181 11.60 1.66 4.55
N ALA A 182 11.48 0.55 5.25
CA ALA A 182 10.50 0.39 6.32
C ALA A 182 11.02 0.86 7.68
N ASN A 183 12.32 1.21 7.76
CA ASN A 183 12.98 1.65 8.98
C ASN A 183 12.86 0.64 10.15
N GLY A 184 12.88 -0.67 9.80
CA GLY A 184 12.77 -1.78 10.77
C GLY A 184 11.34 -2.19 11.16
N LEU A 185 10.30 -1.53 10.63
CA LEU A 185 8.93 -1.98 10.82
C LEU A 185 8.69 -3.31 10.10
N ILE A 186 8.12 -4.30 10.79
CA ILE A 186 7.82 -5.65 10.26
C ILE A 186 6.35 -6.05 10.43
N ASP A 187 5.52 -5.16 10.97
CA ASP A 187 4.10 -5.40 11.24
C ASP A 187 3.23 -4.20 10.81
N ASP A 188 1.92 -4.33 10.98
CA ASP A 188 0.94 -3.27 10.68
C ASP A 188 0.64 -2.37 11.89
N VAL A 189 1.62 -2.15 12.75
CA VAL A 189 1.53 -1.30 13.92
C VAL A 189 2.49 -0.10 13.79
N PRO A 190 2.19 0.88 12.90
CA PRO A 190 3.12 1.96 12.58
C PRO A 190 3.46 2.84 13.78
N PHE A 191 2.57 2.92 14.77
CA PHE A 191 2.77 3.70 15.99
C PHE A 191 3.55 2.96 17.08
N GLY A 192 3.84 1.67 16.90
CA GLY A 192 4.83 0.94 17.70
C GLY A 192 6.24 1.49 17.49
N MET A 193 6.46 2.22 16.37
CA MET A 193 7.72 2.90 16.08
C MET A 193 7.45 4.38 15.80
N ILE A 194 7.75 5.25 16.77
CA ILE A 194 7.70 6.71 16.60
C ILE A 194 8.99 7.14 15.93
N ASP A 195 9.03 7.10 14.63
CA ASP A 195 10.21 7.30 13.83
C ASP A 195 9.96 8.18 12.59
N TYR A 196 11.06 8.55 11.94
CA TYR A 196 11.05 9.19 10.64
C TYR A 196 12.33 8.80 9.87
N PRO A 197 12.25 8.50 8.57
CA PRO A 197 13.44 8.06 7.84
C PRO A 197 14.47 9.17 7.72
N ALA A 198 15.75 8.85 7.90
CA ALA A 198 16.83 9.83 7.93
C ALA A 198 16.92 10.69 6.66
N LYS A 199 16.58 10.12 5.50
CA LYS A 199 16.56 10.82 4.21
C LYS A 199 15.19 11.41 3.85
N GLY A 200 14.24 11.41 4.79
CA GLY A 200 12.88 11.89 4.54
C GLY A 200 12.04 10.92 3.69
N THR A 201 10.89 11.40 3.29
CA THR A 201 9.95 10.69 2.42
C THR A 201 9.82 11.41 1.08
N ILE A 202 9.18 10.78 0.10
CA ILE A 202 8.82 11.42 -1.17
C ILE A 202 8.03 12.71 -0.95
N PHE A 203 7.23 12.80 0.10
CA PHE A 203 6.44 14.01 0.41
C PHE A 203 7.33 15.20 0.78
N ASP A 204 8.44 14.96 1.48
CA ASP A 204 9.42 16.03 1.76
C ASP A 204 10.05 16.55 0.47
N LEU A 205 10.32 15.65 -0.48
CA LEU A 205 10.86 16.04 -1.79
C LEU A 205 9.84 16.82 -2.61
N LEU A 206 8.57 16.37 -2.65
CA LEU A 206 7.50 17.08 -3.35
C LEU A 206 7.32 18.50 -2.80
N GLU A 207 7.30 18.66 -1.47
CA GLU A 207 7.23 19.97 -0.82
C GLU A 207 8.48 20.83 -1.08
N LEU A 208 9.66 20.21 -1.03
CA LEU A 208 10.92 20.89 -1.30
C LEU A 208 10.96 21.52 -2.69
N HIS A 209 10.41 20.83 -3.68
CA HIS A 209 10.36 21.27 -5.07
C HIS A 209 9.07 22.01 -5.46
N GLY A 210 8.18 22.28 -4.49
CA GLY A 210 6.93 22.98 -4.75
C GLY A 210 5.92 22.19 -5.58
N ILE A 211 6.07 20.86 -5.62
CA ILE A 211 5.17 19.95 -6.35
C ILE A 211 3.93 19.67 -5.51
N SER A 212 2.76 19.96 -6.07
CA SER A 212 1.50 19.75 -5.35
C SER A 212 1.18 18.27 -5.19
N TRP A 213 0.77 17.87 -4.00
CA TRP A 213 0.40 16.49 -3.74
C TRP A 213 -0.80 16.36 -2.79
N ARG A 214 -1.45 15.21 -2.82
CA ARG A 214 -2.55 14.86 -1.92
C ARG A 214 -2.70 13.37 -1.75
N ASN A 215 -3.04 12.94 -0.53
CA ASN A 215 -3.44 11.58 -0.24
C ASN A 215 -4.96 11.54 -0.05
N TYR A 216 -5.63 10.74 -0.87
CA TYR A 216 -7.06 10.54 -0.84
C TYR A 216 -7.37 9.21 -0.17
N TYR A 217 -8.37 9.21 0.71
CA TYR A 217 -8.76 8.04 1.49
C TYR A 217 -10.25 7.73 1.37
N GLY A 218 -10.60 6.45 1.47
CA GLY A 218 -11.97 5.97 1.51
C GLY A 218 -12.69 6.43 2.78
N LEU A 219 -13.92 6.92 2.63
CA LEU A 219 -14.86 7.12 3.74
C LEU A 219 -16.08 6.25 3.51
N PRO A 220 -16.64 5.63 4.57
CA PRO A 220 -17.90 4.92 4.43
C PRO A 220 -19.00 5.89 3.99
N PRO A 221 -19.89 5.49 3.08
CA PRO A 221 -21.13 6.21 2.86
C PRO A 221 -21.99 6.05 4.12
N GLY A 222 -22.25 7.12 4.87
CA GLY A 222 -23.17 7.08 5.99
C GLY A 222 -23.06 8.23 6.99
N ARG A 223 -24.11 9.00 7.08
CA ARG A 223 -24.70 9.77 8.20
C ARG A 223 -23.87 10.68 9.12
N ILE A 224 -22.65 11.01 8.82
CA ILE A 224 -21.93 12.05 9.56
C ILE A 224 -21.68 13.22 8.63
N GLY A 225 -22.31 14.36 8.93
CA GLY A 225 -22.25 15.57 8.12
C GLY A 225 -20.80 16.01 7.87
N TRP A 226 -20.47 16.23 6.63
CA TRP A 226 -19.14 16.50 6.06
C TRP A 226 -18.34 17.61 6.76
N ARG A 227 -19.03 18.58 7.39
CA ARG A 227 -18.38 19.69 8.11
C ARG A 227 -17.78 19.30 9.46
N ARG A 228 -18.25 18.23 10.10
CA ARG A 228 -17.71 17.75 11.41
C ARG A 228 -16.50 16.83 11.26
N LEU A 229 -16.32 16.19 10.10
CA LEU A 229 -15.25 15.20 9.92
C LEU A 229 -13.88 15.80 9.68
N SER A 230 -13.76 16.94 9.00
CA SER A 230 -12.45 17.58 8.80
C SER A 230 -11.83 18.09 10.09
N HIS A 231 -12.65 18.54 11.07
CA HIS A 231 -12.20 18.93 12.40
C HIS A 231 -12.07 17.71 13.35
N ALA A 232 -12.95 16.71 13.22
CA ALA A 232 -12.92 15.51 14.06
C ALA A 232 -11.74 14.58 13.74
N HIS A 233 -11.25 14.55 12.50
CA HIS A 233 -10.05 13.77 12.15
C HIS A 233 -8.80 14.34 12.81
N GLY A 234 -8.57 15.63 12.74
CA GLY A 234 -7.46 16.26 13.44
C GLY A 234 -7.52 16.08 14.95
N LEU A 235 -8.71 16.21 15.55
CA LEU A 235 -8.92 16.00 17.00
C LEU A 235 -8.83 14.53 17.41
N ASN A 236 -9.30 13.58 16.59
CA ASN A 236 -9.16 12.16 16.89
C ASN A 236 -7.71 11.70 16.72
N TYR A 237 -7.00 12.17 15.70
CA TYR A 237 -5.58 11.93 15.56
C TYR A 237 -4.77 12.48 16.71
N LEU A 238 -5.03 13.71 17.15
CA LEU A 238 -4.36 14.31 18.31
C LEU A 238 -4.70 13.59 19.62
N ARG A 239 -5.94 13.09 19.78
CA ARG A 239 -6.32 12.28 20.93
C ARG A 239 -5.64 10.93 20.95
N VAL A 240 -5.51 10.29 19.79
CA VAL A 240 -4.85 8.98 19.66
C VAL A 240 -3.34 9.14 19.79
N LEU A 241 -2.75 10.17 19.21
CA LEU A 241 -1.34 10.51 19.43
C LEU A 241 -1.07 10.83 20.89
N GLY A 242 -1.97 11.59 21.54
CA GLY A 242 -1.90 11.87 22.97
C GLY A 242 -2.04 10.61 23.84
N ALA A 243 -2.90 9.66 23.47
CA ALA A 243 -3.06 8.39 24.15
C ALA A 243 -1.87 7.44 23.93
N ALA A 244 -1.32 7.41 22.73
CA ALA A 244 -0.11 6.64 22.40
C ALA A 244 1.13 7.19 23.12
N LEU A 245 1.30 8.51 23.15
CA LEU A 245 2.37 9.19 23.88
C LEU A 245 2.24 9.05 25.41
N ALA A 246 1.01 8.94 25.91
CA ALA A 246 0.74 8.75 27.34
C ALA A 246 0.84 7.28 27.80
N GLY A 247 1.06 6.33 26.91
CA GLY A 247 1.14 4.89 27.23
C GLY A 247 -0.14 4.29 27.81
N LEU A 248 -1.26 5.02 27.72
CA LEU A 248 -2.46 4.72 28.50
C LEU A 248 -3.32 3.57 27.98
N VAL A 249 -3.27 3.22 26.68
CA VAL A 249 -4.02 2.08 26.14
C VAL A 249 -3.41 1.56 24.82
N PRO A 250 -2.38 0.70 24.83
CA PRO A 250 -1.73 0.19 23.61
C PRO A 250 -2.71 -0.43 22.61
N GLY A 251 -3.56 -1.36 23.03
CA GLY A 251 -4.48 -2.07 22.14
C GLY A 251 -5.63 -1.24 21.57
N LEU A 252 -6.05 -0.16 22.22
CA LEU A 252 -7.10 0.74 21.70
C LEU A 252 -6.53 1.68 20.63
N ALA A 253 -5.30 2.14 20.84
CA ALA A 253 -4.58 2.92 19.85
C ALA A 253 -4.42 2.13 18.55
N ASP A 254 -3.96 0.89 18.63
CA ASP A 254 -3.74 0.01 17.50
C ASP A 254 -5.02 -0.27 16.70
N SER A 255 -6.14 -0.57 17.38
CA SER A 255 -7.39 -0.87 16.69
C SER A 255 -8.08 0.35 16.06
N MET A 256 -7.90 1.54 16.63
CA MET A 256 -8.48 2.77 16.08
C MET A 256 -7.62 3.37 14.96
N LEU A 257 -6.30 3.26 15.06
CA LEU A 257 -5.37 3.81 14.09
C LEU A 257 -5.25 2.92 12.86
N SER A 258 -5.29 1.61 13.02
CA SER A 258 -5.37 0.67 11.89
C SER A 258 -6.58 0.94 10.98
N LYS A 259 -7.63 1.55 11.50
CA LYS A 259 -8.85 1.92 10.75
C LYS A 259 -8.82 3.29 10.06
N LEU A 260 -7.83 4.12 10.36
CA LEU A 260 -7.71 5.48 9.81
C LEU A 260 -6.47 5.66 8.92
N GLN A 261 -5.85 4.56 8.55
CA GLN A 261 -4.57 4.55 7.86
C GLN A 261 -4.65 5.24 6.51
N VAL A 262 -3.65 6.05 6.28
CA VAL A 262 -3.35 6.65 4.98
C VAL A 262 -1.85 6.53 4.74
N THR A 263 -1.48 6.29 3.50
CA THR A 263 -0.08 6.09 3.12
C THR A 263 0.84 7.23 3.56
N ALA A 264 0.36 8.46 3.55
CA ALA A 264 1.13 9.64 3.95
C ALA A 264 1.50 9.68 5.44
N ASP A 265 0.80 8.94 6.30
CA ASP A 265 0.96 9.01 7.76
C ASP A 265 1.65 7.77 8.36
N LEU A 266 2.21 6.91 7.52
CA LEU A 266 2.90 5.69 7.97
C LEU A 266 4.20 5.94 8.74
N TYR A 267 4.70 7.18 8.72
CA TYR A 267 5.74 7.65 9.63
C TYR A 267 5.15 8.67 10.60
N PRO A 268 4.90 8.30 11.87
CA PRO A 268 4.14 9.11 12.81
C PRO A 268 4.65 10.54 13.02
N LEU A 269 5.96 10.75 12.97
CA LEU A 269 6.54 12.10 13.09
C LEU A 269 6.27 12.99 11.85
N GLY A 270 5.81 12.42 10.76
CA GLY A 270 5.35 13.14 9.56
C GLY A 270 3.90 13.62 9.61
N LEU A 271 3.11 13.17 10.59
CA LEU A 271 1.68 13.37 10.68
C LEU A 271 1.23 14.83 10.55
N LEU A 272 1.86 15.75 11.28
CA LEU A 272 1.50 17.17 11.26
C LEU A 272 1.66 17.82 9.87
N ARG A 273 2.60 17.33 9.06
CA ARG A 273 2.76 17.74 7.67
C ARG A 273 1.61 17.23 6.82
N SER A 274 1.25 15.96 6.99
CA SER A 274 0.30 15.26 6.12
C SER A 274 -1.14 15.76 6.30
N LEU A 275 -1.50 16.30 7.46
CA LEU A 275 -2.90 16.69 7.76
C LEU A 275 -3.52 17.63 6.74
N SER A 276 -2.76 18.59 6.21
CA SER A 276 -3.25 19.54 5.19
C SER A 276 -3.40 18.90 3.80
N HIS A 277 -2.77 17.76 3.59
CA HIS A 277 -2.76 17.04 2.32
C HIS A 277 -3.74 15.88 2.27
N LEU A 278 -4.41 15.55 3.38
CA LEU A 278 -5.42 14.50 3.41
C LEU A 278 -6.75 14.99 2.85
N ALA A 279 -7.41 14.15 2.05
CA ALA A 279 -8.74 14.45 1.54
C ALA A 279 -9.57 13.18 1.33
N PRO A 280 -10.89 13.25 1.50
CA PRO A 280 -11.77 12.13 1.18
C PRO A 280 -11.85 11.88 -0.33
N MET A 281 -12.13 10.64 -0.73
CA MET A 281 -12.26 10.20 -2.11
C MET A 281 -13.25 11.05 -2.94
N SER A 282 -14.29 11.61 -2.31
CA SER A 282 -15.21 12.51 -3.01
C SER A 282 -14.54 13.76 -3.59
N ARG A 283 -13.48 14.26 -2.93
CA ARG A 283 -12.66 15.37 -3.45
C ARG A 283 -11.78 14.94 -4.62
N PHE A 284 -11.29 13.69 -4.62
CA PHE A 284 -10.60 13.13 -5.77
C PHE A 284 -11.49 13.18 -7.02
N TRP A 285 -12.69 12.61 -6.92
CA TRP A 285 -13.63 12.59 -8.03
C TRP A 285 -14.03 13.98 -8.51
N ALA A 286 -14.23 14.92 -7.56
CA ALA A 286 -14.56 16.29 -7.91
C ALA A 286 -13.39 17.01 -8.61
N ALA A 287 -12.15 16.76 -8.19
CA ALA A 287 -10.96 17.34 -8.80
C ALA A 287 -10.68 16.73 -10.18
N ALA A 288 -10.79 15.40 -10.30
CA ALA A 288 -10.59 14.68 -11.56
C ALA A 288 -11.55 15.17 -12.65
N ARG A 289 -12.85 15.25 -12.33
CA ARG A 289 -13.86 15.76 -13.28
C ARG A 289 -13.63 17.20 -13.74
N ARG A 290 -12.89 17.99 -12.99
CA ARG A 290 -12.58 19.40 -13.31
C ARG A 290 -11.18 19.59 -13.91
N GLY A 291 -10.41 18.50 -14.12
CA GLY A 291 -9.00 18.60 -14.53
C GLY A 291 -8.14 19.37 -13.52
N ARG A 292 -8.39 19.19 -12.20
CA ARG A 292 -7.72 19.95 -11.14
C ARG A 292 -7.11 19.05 -10.07
N LEU A 293 -6.68 17.85 -10.45
CA LEU A 293 -5.89 17.01 -9.56
C LEU A 293 -4.55 17.71 -9.22
N PRO A 294 -3.96 17.47 -8.06
CA PRO A 294 -2.58 17.87 -7.82
C PRO A 294 -1.63 17.08 -8.73
N ALA A 295 -0.39 17.53 -8.83
CA ALA A 295 0.63 16.85 -9.63
C ALA A 295 0.83 15.40 -9.18
N VAL A 296 0.75 15.12 -7.86
CA VAL A 296 0.83 13.75 -7.31
C VAL A 296 -0.40 13.48 -6.45
N SER A 297 -1.09 12.39 -6.75
CA SER A 297 -2.24 11.89 -5.99
C SER A 297 -1.96 10.46 -5.52
N ILE A 298 -2.03 10.21 -4.22
CA ILE A 298 -2.04 8.86 -3.66
C ILE A 298 -3.48 8.55 -3.29
N VAL A 299 -3.96 7.39 -3.72
CA VAL A 299 -5.33 6.92 -3.48
C VAL A 299 -5.27 5.65 -2.67
N ASP A 300 -5.76 5.73 -1.44
CA ASP A 300 -5.86 4.59 -0.54
C ASP A 300 -7.26 3.97 -0.57
N PRO A 301 -7.37 2.63 -0.49
CA PRO A 301 -8.66 1.95 -0.35
C PRO A 301 -9.33 2.26 1.00
N ASP A 302 -10.57 1.85 1.18
CA ASP A 302 -11.23 1.90 2.50
C ASP A 302 -10.84 0.66 3.32
N PHE A 303 -9.68 0.71 3.96
CA PHE A 303 -9.13 -0.37 4.79
C PHE A 303 -10.06 -0.90 5.89
N ARG A 304 -11.17 -0.21 6.18
CA ARG A 304 -12.16 -0.70 7.16
C ARG A 304 -13.19 -1.64 6.56
N ARG A 305 -13.34 -1.63 5.25
CA ARG A 305 -14.35 -2.41 4.52
C ARG A 305 -13.74 -3.42 3.58
N CYS A 306 -12.71 -3.00 2.88
CA CYS A 306 -11.94 -3.82 1.96
C CYS A 306 -10.59 -3.15 1.75
N SER A 307 -9.56 -3.92 1.70
CA SER A 307 -8.21 -3.46 1.37
C SER A 307 -7.83 -3.83 -0.06
N GLU A 308 -8.70 -4.56 -0.72
CA GLU A 308 -8.46 -5.21 -2.00
C GLU A 308 -9.37 -4.65 -3.11
#